data_a34b10e382208402403dd221d38abe27
#
_entry.id   a34b10e382208402403dd221d38abe27
#
_cell.length_a   1.000
_cell.length_b   1.000
_cell.length_c   1.000
_cell.angle_alpha   90.00
_cell.angle_beta   90.00
_cell.angle_gamma   90.00
#
_symmetry.space_group_name_H-M   'P 1'
#
loop_
_entity.id
_entity.type
_entity.pdbx_description
1 polymer ?
#
loop_
_entity_poly.entity_id
_entity_poly.type
_entity_poly.pdbx_seq_one_letter_code
_entity_poly.pdbx_strand_id
1 'polypeptide(L)'
;EDPERKGNPADMNPTSKMELELRKKALDDIFDQLKKSKSGKHSTKSAGQGDELTSEIRPYEFGDKLEKLDISESIKNAQINHGIDVFRLEESDLQVHETFYQSRTSTVLMIDISHSMILYGEDRITPAKRVAMALSELITTRYQNDTLDIIVFGNDAWQIQIKDLPYLKVGPYHTNTVAGLELAMDILRKRKNPNKQIMMITDGKPTCIKKGKRYIKNSHGLDKNILNRTLALAVKCRKLQIPITTFMIARDPYLVQFVDQFTKTNNGKAFYSSLQGLGEFIFMDYKNNKKKKR
;
A
#
# COMPACT_ATOMS: atom_id res chain seq x y z
N GLU A 1 -6.38 55.04 2.04
CA GLU A 1 -5.12 54.33 2.26
C GLU A 1 -5.24 53.49 3.54
N ASP A 2 -5.50 52.22 3.38
CA ASP A 2 -5.66 51.26 4.49
C ASP A 2 -4.46 50.27 4.42
N PRO A 3 -3.49 50.36 5.32
CA PRO A 3 -2.28 49.53 5.29
C PRO A 3 -2.37 48.37 6.28
N GLU A 4 -3.25 47.39 6.09
CA GLU A 4 -3.13 46.11 6.80
C GLU A 4 -3.93 44.99 6.12
N ARG A 5 -3.48 44.54 4.94
CA ARG A 5 -3.70 43.14 4.52
C ARG A 5 -2.46 42.32 4.82
N LYS A 6 -2.24 42.03 6.07
CA LYS A 6 -1.37 40.90 6.44
C LYS A 6 -2.11 39.61 6.04
N GLY A 7 -1.65 38.98 4.96
CA GLY A 7 -2.14 37.70 4.53
C GLY A 7 -2.04 36.69 5.66
N ASN A 8 -3.13 35.99 5.89
CA ASN A 8 -3.24 34.94 6.91
C ASN A 8 -2.21 33.83 6.56
N PRO A 9 -1.33 33.38 7.47
CA PRO A 9 -0.36 32.31 7.19
C PRO A 9 -0.99 30.99 6.74
N ALA A 10 -2.32 30.88 6.85
CA ALA A 10 -3.07 29.69 6.44
C ALA A 10 -3.32 29.55 4.94
N ASP A 11 -3.04 30.58 4.11
CA ASP A 11 -3.32 30.61 2.67
C ASP A 11 -2.07 30.45 1.77
N MET A 12 -0.93 30.08 2.34
CA MET A 12 0.24 29.73 1.53
C MET A 12 0.02 28.34 0.88
N ASN A 13 -0.34 28.32 -0.39
CA ASN A 13 -0.24 27.11 -1.20
C ASN A 13 1.25 26.77 -1.36
N PRO A 14 1.73 25.63 -0.82
CA PRO A 14 3.12 25.24 -0.99
C PRO A 14 3.44 25.03 -2.46
N THR A 15 4.65 25.40 -2.84
CA THR A 15 5.16 25.14 -4.18
C THR A 15 5.32 23.64 -4.39
N SER A 16 5.30 23.17 -5.65
CA SER A 16 5.53 21.75 -6.00
C SER A 16 6.82 21.20 -5.40
N LYS A 17 7.83 22.06 -5.17
CA LYS A 17 9.08 21.69 -4.49
C LYS A 17 8.85 21.41 -3.00
N MET A 18 8.09 22.24 -2.30
CA MET A 18 7.74 22.00 -0.88
C MET A 18 6.91 20.72 -0.70
N GLU A 19 5.97 20.45 -1.61
CA GLU A 19 5.19 19.21 -1.58
C GLU A 19 6.07 17.96 -1.74
N LEU A 20 7.05 18.02 -2.64
CA LEU A 20 8.03 16.94 -2.82
C LEU A 20 8.90 16.75 -1.57
N GLU A 21 9.37 17.84 -0.97
CA GLU A 21 10.15 17.80 0.28
C GLU A 21 9.35 17.22 1.44
N LEU A 22 8.07 17.58 1.57
CA LEU A 22 7.18 17.01 2.60
C LEU A 22 7.02 15.49 2.42
N ARG A 23 6.85 15.00 1.18
CA ARG A 23 6.74 13.57 0.90
C ARG A 23 8.05 12.83 1.20
N LYS A 24 9.21 13.38 0.79
CA LYS A 24 10.52 12.80 1.10
C LYS A 24 10.77 12.74 2.60
N LYS A 25 10.50 13.83 3.31
CA LYS A 25 10.64 13.87 4.78
C LYS A 25 9.73 12.85 5.46
N ALA A 26 8.47 12.72 5.03
CA ALA A 26 7.55 11.70 5.56
C ALA A 26 8.07 10.29 5.32
N LEU A 27 8.69 10.04 4.16
CA LEU A 27 9.31 8.75 3.83
C LEU A 27 10.52 8.48 4.72
N ASP A 28 11.42 9.44 4.88
CA ASP A 28 12.63 9.30 5.70
C ASP A 28 12.28 9.09 7.17
N ASP A 29 11.32 9.84 7.72
CA ASP A 29 10.85 9.68 9.10
C ASP A 29 10.34 8.25 9.37
N ILE A 30 9.60 7.66 8.42
CA ILE A 30 9.08 6.30 8.55
C ILE A 30 10.20 5.27 8.40
N PHE A 31 11.14 5.45 7.46
CA PHE A 31 12.29 4.56 7.30
C PHE A 31 13.23 4.57 8.50
N ASP A 32 13.44 5.71 9.14
CA ASP A 32 14.26 5.81 10.34
C ASP A 32 13.60 5.10 11.53
N GLN A 33 12.27 5.15 11.64
CA GLN A 33 11.53 4.33 12.61
C GLN A 33 11.68 2.83 12.32
N LEU A 34 11.60 2.42 11.04
CA LEU A 34 11.81 1.03 10.61
C LEU A 34 13.21 0.50 10.92
N LYS A 35 14.25 1.35 10.81
CA LYS A 35 15.63 0.97 11.17
C LYS A 35 15.79 0.75 12.66
N LYS A 36 15.14 1.56 13.48
CA LYS A 36 15.19 1.46 14.96
C LYS A 36 14.46 0.23 15.48
N SER A 37 13.42 -0.26 14.78
CA SER A 37 12.64 -1.44 15.19
C SER A 37 13.26 -2.77 14.76
N LYS A 38 14.26 -2.77 13.88
CA LYS A 38 14.94 -3.98 13.39
C LYS A 38 16.09 -4.43 14.29
N SER A 39 15.75 -5.03 15.43
CA SER A 39 16.59 -5.99 16.12
C SER A 39 15.98 -7.39 15.93
N GLY A 40 16.26 -8.01 14.80
CA GLY A 40 15.78 -9.37 14.49
C GLY A 40 16.00 -9.73 13.02
N LYS A 41 17.12 -10.41 12.74
CA LYS A 41 17.46 -10.95 11.42
C LYS A 41 16.61 -12.18 11.11
N HIS A 42 15.81 -12.15 10.06
CA HIS A 42 15.52 -13.33 9.24
C HIS A 42 15.32 -12.88 7.79
N SER A 43 16.31 -13.16 6.94
CA SER A 43 16.19 -13.03 5.49
C SER A 43 15.72 -14.37 4.92
N THR A 44 14.55 -14.42 4.31
CA THR A 44 14.14 -15.56 3.48
C THR A 44 14.46 -15.23 2.03
N LYS A 45 15.36 -16.03 1.44
CA LYS A 45 15.66 -16.01 0.01
C LYS A 45 14.49 -16.63 -0.74
N SER A 46 13.92 -15.91 -1.70
CA SER A 46 12.98 -16.48 -2.68
C SER A 46 13.43 -16.03 -4.05
N ALA A 47 13.97 -16.98 -4.83
CA ALA A 47 14.29 -16.79 -6.24
C ALA A 47 13.02 -16.79 -7.09
N GLY A 48 12.94 -15.96 -8.13
CA GLY A 48 11.82 -15.90 -9.06
C GLY A 48 12.25 -15.43 -10.44
N GLN A 49 11.56 -15.89 -11.49
CA GLN A 49 11.79 -15.45 -12.87
C GLN A 49 11.22 -14.03 -13.09
N GLY A 50 12.04 -13.00 -13.00
CA GLY A 50 11.69 -11.60 -13.25
C GLY A 50 12.53 -10.96 -14.37
N ASP A 51 12.21 -9.71 -14.74
CA ASP A 51 12.91 -9.00 -15.82
C ASP A 51 14.07 -8.11 -15.35
N GLU A 52 14.24 -7.88 -14.05
CA GLU A 52 15.40 -7.14 -13.51
C GLU A 52 16.47 -8.09 -13.01
N LEU A 53 17.66 -7.99 -13.61
CA LEU A 53 18.85 -8.70 -13.19
C LEU A 53 19.31 -8.19 -11.82
N THR A 54 19.58 -9.11 -10.91
CA THR A 54 20.23 -8.79 -9.63
C THR A 54 21.73 -9.02 -9.73
N SER A 55 22.47 -8.52 -8.76
CA SER A 55 23.88 -8.88 -8.61
C SER A 55 24.07 -10.28 -8.00
N GLU A 56 23.01 -10.97 -7.61
CA GLU A 56 23.07 -12.35 -7.11
C GLU A 56 23.05 -13.32 -8.30
N ILE A 57 23.99 -14.28 -8.29
CA ILE A 57 24.22 -15.26 -9.35
C ILE A 57 23.91 -16.64 -8.79
N ARG A 58 23.27 -17.49 -9.58
CA ARG A 58 23.01 -18.90 -9.25
C ARG A 58 23.37 -19.82 -10.44
N PRO A 59 23.56 -21.12 -10.18
CA PRO A 59 23.69 -22.08 -11.26
C PRO A 59 22.46 -22.06 -12.20
N TYR A 60 22.72 -22.29 -13.49
CA TYR A 60 21.68 -22.45 -14.50
C TYR A 60 20.81 -23.66 -14.20
N GLU A 61 19.51 -23.52 -14.37
CA GLU A 61 18.55 -24.61 -14.33
C GLU A 61 17.78 -24.69 -15.65
N PHE A 62 17.44 -25.91 -16.06
CA PHE A 62 16.68 -26.11 -17.31
C PHE A 62 15.37 -25.29 -17.32
N GLY A 63 15.26 -24.43 -18.34
CA GLY A 63 14.13 -23.49 -18.47
C GLY A 63 14.48 -22.03 -18.19
N ASP A 64 15.68 -21.72 -17.72
CA ASP A 64 16.17 -20.36 -17.62
C ASP A 64 16.40 -19.74 -19.00
N LYS A 65 16.11 -18.45 -19.12
CA LYS A 65 16.35 -17.71 -20.37
C LYS A 65 17.84 -17.44 -20.57
N LEU A 66 18.35 -17.76 -21.73
CA LEU A 66 19.75 -17.52 -22.10
C LEU A 66 20.19 -16.05 -22.02
N GLU A 67 19.24 -15.12 -22.15
CA GLU A 67 19.47 -13.67 -21.99
C GLU A 67 19.94 -13.27 -20.58
N LYS A 68 19.76 -14.15 -19.60
CA LYS A 68 20.10 -13.92 -18.18
C LYS A 68 21.42 -14.57 -17.79
N LEU A 69 22.10 -15.24 -18.71
CA LEU A 69 23.40 -15.86 -18.46
C LEU A 69 24.43 -14.79 -18.08
N ASP A 70 25.12 -15.01 -16.98
CA ASP A 70 26.39 -14.32 -16.70
C ASP A 70 27.51 -15.04 -17.42
N ILE A 71 27.85 -14.54 -18.61
CA ILE A 71 28.87 -15.11 -19.45
C ILE A 71 30.24 -15.08 -18.77
N SER A 72 30.53 -14.04 -18.00
CA SER A 72 31.84 -13.88 -17.34
C SER A 72 32.05 -14.90 -16.24
N GLU A 73 31.08 -15.09 -15.36
CA GLU A 73 31.16 -16.10 -14.30
C GLU A 73 31.05 -17.53 -14.87
N SER A 74 30.29 -17.76 -15.94
CA SER A 74 30.21 -19.05 -16.63
C SER A 74 31.55 -19.44 -17.25
N ILE A 75 32.23 -18.51 -17.93
CA ILE A 75 33.55 -18.77 -18.50
C ILE A 75 34.58 -19.04 -17.40
N LYS A 76 34.54 -18.29 -16.32
CA LYS A 76 35.43 -18.48 -15.17
C LYS A 76 35.25 -19.88 -14.55
N ASN A 77 33.98 -20.32 -14.38
CA ASN A 77 33.70 -21.68 -13.91
C ASN A 77 34.24 -22.75 -14.88
N ALA A 78 34.02 -22.58 -16.17
CA ALA A 78 34.55 -23.47 -17.17
C ALA A 78 36.09 -23.56 -17.12
N GLN A 79 36.78 -22.44 -16.93
CA GLN A 79 38.25 -22.44 -16.78
C GLN A 79 38.72 -23.12 -15.51
N ILE A 80 37.98 -22.97 -14.42
CA ILE A 80 38.27 -23.64 -13.15
C ILE A 80 38.06 -25.14 -13.26
N ASN A 81 36.98 -25.58 -13.93
CA ASN A 81 36.62 -26.99 -14.02
C ASN A 81 37.40 -27.77 -15.08
N HIS A 82 37.75 -27.12 -16.20
CA HIS A 82 38.35 -27.81 -17.38
C HIS A 82 39.77 -27.34 -17.72
N GLY A 83 40.27 -26.30 -17.03
CA GLY A 83 41.60 -25.72 -17.30
C GLY A 83 41.58 -24.62 -18.37
N ILE A 84 42.69 -23.86 -18.44
CA ILE A 84 42.79 -22.69 -19.33
C ILE A 84 43.13 -23.10 -20.75
N ASP A 85 43.84 -24.23 -20.92
CA ASP A 85 44.38 -24.66 -22.23
C ASP A 85 43.34 -25.35 -23.10
N VAL A 86 42.25 -25.88 -22.51
CA VAL A 86 41.17 -26.55 -23.23
C VAL A 86 39.86 -25.91 -22.87
N PHE A 87 39.47 -24.92 -23.67
CA PHE A 87 38.17 -24.26 -23.42
C PHE A 87 37.01 -25.21 -23.72
N ARG A 88 36.31 -25.63 -22.69
CA ARG A 88 35.06 -26.39 -22.76
C ARG A 88 34.06 -25.76 -21.83
N LEU A 89 32.85 -25.50 -22.33
CA LEU A 89 31.74 -24.95 -21.55
C LEU A 89 30.65 -26.02 -21.46
N GLU A 90 30.35 -26.45 -20.25
CA GLU A 90 29.25 -27.39 -19.95
C GLU A 90 28.09 -26.69 -19.26
N GLU A 91 26.91 -27.33 -19.26
CA GLU A 91 25.72 -26.77 -18.63
C GLU A 91 25.93 -26.50 -17.13
N SER A 92 26.75 -27.34 -16.47
CA SER A 92 27.17 -27.19 -15.07
C SER A 92 27.98 -25.93 -14.77
N ASP A 93 28.62 -25.34 -15.79
CA ASP A 93 29.44 -24.14 -15.65
C ASP A 93 28.61 -22.87 -15.78
N LEU A 94 27.41 -23.00 -16.34
CA LEU A 94 26.57 -21.86 -16.64
C LEU A 94 26.04 -21.22 -15.37
N GLN A 95 26.14 -19.90 -15.30
CA GLN A 95 25.62 -19.06 -14.23
C GLN A 95 24.60 -18.09 -14.79
N VAL A 96 23.53 -17.89 -14.05
CA VAL A 96 22.46 -16.93 -14.40
C VAL A 96 22.28 -15.90 -13.30
N HIS A 97 22.04 -14.65 -13.69
CA HIS A 97 21.62 -13.64 -12.75
C HIS A 97 20.25 -14.00 -12.17
N GLU A 98 20.13 -13.96 -10.85
CA GLU A 98 18.83 -14.01 -10.23
C GLU A 98 18.02 -12.78 -10.65
N THR A 99 16.76 -13.01 -10.97
CA THR A 99 15.86 -11.94 -11.33
C THR A 99 14.77 -11.82 -10.29
N PHE A 100 14.51 -10.60 -9.82
CA PHE A 100 13.33 -10.35 -9.02
C PHE A 100 12.12 -10.22 -9.95
N TYR A 101 11.13 -11.05 -9.73
CA TYR A 101 9.82 -10.82 -10.33
C TYR A 101 9.19 -9.61 -9.66
N GLN A 102 9.38 -8.43 -10.24
CA GLN A 102 8.61 -7.26 -9.84
C GLN A 102 7.19 -7.42 -10.39
N SER A 103 6.36 -8.08 -9.63
CA SER A 103 4.95 -8.17 -9.98
C SER A 103 4.35 -6.76 -9.97
N ARG A 104 3.90 -6.29 -11.13
CA ARG A 104 3.20 -5.00 -11.26
C ARG A 104 1.92 -5.02 -10.44
N THR A 105 1.77 -4.08 -9.53
CA THR A 105 0.66 -4.02 -8.60
C THR A 105 -0.10 -2.70 -8.76
N SER A 106 -1.42 -2.77 -8.78
CA SER A 106 -2.27 -1.59 -8.65
C SER A 106 -2.83 -1.53 -7.25
N THR A 107 -2.53 -0.45 -6.55
CA THR A 107 -2.98 -0.22 -5.18
C THR A 107 -3.96 0.95 -5.15
N VAL A 108 -5.10 0.76 -4.49
CA VAL A 108 -5.96 1.86 -4.06
C VAL A 108 -5.78 2.05 -2.57
N LEU A 109 -5.35 3.24 -2.17
CA LEU A 109 -5.29 3.67 -0.79
C LEU A 109 -6.59 4.42 -0.45
N MET A 110 -7.37 3.86 0.46
CA MET A 110 -8.60 4.44 0.98
C MET A 110 -8.30 5.14 2.32
N ILE A 111 -8.63 6.42 2.45
CA ILE A 111 -8.44 7.20 3.67
C ILE A 111 -9.80 7.64 4.19
N ASP A 112 -10.11 7.25 5.42
CA ASP A 112 -11.29 7.71 6.14
C ASP A 112 -11.11 9.19 6.52
N ILE A 113 -12.11 10.01 6.15
CA ILE A 113 -12.18 11.43 6.53
C ILE A 113 -13.43 11.73 7.33
N SER A 114 -14.03 10.72 7.94
CA SER A 114 -15.19 10.87 8.82
C SER A 114 -14.84 11.61 10.10
N HIS A 115 -15.86 12.11 10.77
CA HIS A 115 -15.69 12.95 11.96
C HIS A 115 -14.92 12.27 13.10
N SER A 116 -14.98 10.95 13.20
CA SER A 116 -14.25 10.16 14.20
C SER A 116 -12.72 10.31 14.11
N MET A 117 -12.20 10.66 12.93
CA MET A 117 -10.75 10.84 12.72
C MET A 117 -10.14 12.03 13.48
N ILE A 118 -10.98 12.89 14.11
CA ILE A 118 -10.55 14.03 14.97
C ILE A 118 -11.28 14.05 16.32
N LEU A 119 -12.05 13.01 16.66
CA LEU A 119 -12.78 12.95 17.93
C LEU A 119 -11.85 12.63 19.09
N TYR A 120 -12.32 12.97 20.30
CA TYR A 120 -11.67 12.66 21.57
C TYR A 120 -10.28 13.28 21.77
N GLY A 121 -9.99 14.41 21.09
CA GLY A 121 -8.71 15.12 21.25
C GLY A 121 -7.53 14.44 20.55
N GLU A 122 -7.77 13.38 19.80
CA GLU A 122 -6.74 12.69 19.00
C GLU A 122 -6.81 13.13 17.54
N ASP A 123 -5.67 13.55 17.01
CA ASP A 123 -5.51 13.83 15.57
C ASP A 123 -5.05 12.56 14.84
N ARG A 124 -6.02 11.80 14.31
CA ARG A 124 -5.77 10.56 13.57
C ARG A 124 -5.53 10.79 12.09
N ILE A 125 -6.00 11.92 11.56
CA ILE A 125 -5.84 12.22 10.13
C ILE A 125 -4.39 12.60 9.78
N THR A 126 -3.67 13.29 10.65
CA THR A 126 -2.27 13.68 10.37
C THR A 126 -1.35 12.47 10.20
N PRO A 127 -1.34 11.45 11.05
CA PRO A 127 -0.60 10.20 10.78
C PRO A 127 -1.02 9.51 9.49
N ALA A 128 -2.32 9.44 9.19
CA ALA A 128 -2.83 8.85 7.95
C ALA A 128 -2.28 9.59 6.71
N LYS A 129 -2.27 10.93 6.72
CA LYS A 129 -1.70 11.76 5.65
C LYS A 129 -0.20 11.51 5.47
N ARG A 130 0.56 11.46 6.57
CA ARG A 130 2.01 11.20 6.52
C ARG A 130 2.31 9.86 5.85
N VAL A 131 1.58 8.83 6.24
CA VAL A 131 1.75 7.49 5.66
C VAL A 131 1.36 7.47 4.19
N ALA A 132 0.26 8.11 3.82
CA ALA A 132 -0.17 8.22 2.42
C ALA A 132 0.88 8.94 1.56
N MET A 133 1.46 10.04 2.06
CA MET A 133 2.54 10.76 1.38
C MET A 133 3.80 9.90 1.22
N ALA A 134 4.21 9.22 2.28
CA ALA A 134 5.38 8.36 2.26
C ALA A 134 5.21 7.15 1.34
N LEU A 135 4.03 6.52 1.33
CA LEU A 135 3.71 5.42 0.42
C LEU A 135 3.70 5.89 -1.04
N SER A 136 3.17 7.09 -1.28
CA SER A 136 3.17 7.71 -2.62
C SER A 136 4.59 7.93 -3.13
N GLU A 137 5.46 8.48 -2.29
CA GLU A 137 6.88 8.70 -2.64
C GLU A 137 7.61 7.37 -2.87
N LEU A 138 7.38 6.37 -2.03
CA LEU A 138 7.97 5.03 -2.19
C LEU A 138 7.58 4.40 -3.53
N ILE A 139 6.30 4.44 -3.89
CA ILE A 139 5.81 3.82 -5.12
C ILE A 139 6.34 4.56 -6.34
N THR A 140 6.30 5.89 -6.33
CA THR A 140 6.76 6.68 -7.48
C THR A 140 8.27 6.60 -7.71
N THR A 141 9.06 6.41 -6.65
CA THR A 141 10.53 6.37 -6.76
C THR A 141 11.09 4.96 -6.93
N ARG A 142 10.57 3.96 -6.22
CA ARG A 142 11.14 2.60 -6.19
C ARG A 142 10.35 1.56 -6.96
N TYR A 143 9.07 1.82 -7.26
CA TYR A 143 8.18 0.86 -7.91
C TYR A 143 7.45 1.49 -9.09
N GLN A 144 8.21 2.00 -10.04
CA GLN A 144 7.69 2.79 -11.18
C GLN A 144 6.64 2.06 -12.04
N ASN A 145 6.65 0.74 -12.02
CA ASN A 145 5.67 -0.09 -12.72
C ASN A 145 4.36 -0.32 -11.94
N ASP A 146 4.33 0.11 -10.68
CA ASP A 146 3.13 0.05 -9.85
C ASP A 146 2.29 1.31 -10.02
N THR A 147 0.99 1.18 -9.73
CA THR A 147 0.10 2.33 -9.69
C THR A 147 -0.47 2.51 -8.29
N LEU A 148 -0.56 3.76 -7.86
CA LEU A 148 -1.23 4.15 -6.64
C LEU A 148 -2.34 5.15 -6.97
N ASP A 149 -3.56 4.80 -6.61
CA ASP A 149 -4.70 5.70 -6.62
C ASP A 149 -5.12 5.97 -5.18
N ILE A 150 -5.42 7.22 -4.87
CA ILE A 150 -5.84 7.63 -3.53
C ILE A 150 -7.29 8.05 -3.59
N ILE A 151 -8.08 7.48 -2.70
CA ILE A 151 -9.47 7.88 -2.49
C ILE A 151 -9.70 8.25 -1.04
N VAL A 152 -10.58 9.18 -0.83
CA VAL A 152 -11.09 9.54 0.49
C VAL A 152 -12.55 9.16 0.58
N PHE A 153 -13.00 8.79 1.78
CA PHE A 153 -14.40 8.44 1.99
C PHE A 153 -14.93 8.99 3.31
N GLY A 154 -16.15 9.45 3.24
CA GLY A 154 -16.95 9.97 4.33
C GLY A 154 -18.40 9.54 4.09
N ASN A 155 -19.34 10.46 3.84
CA ASN A 155 -20.71 10.11 3.39
C ASN A 155 -20.70 9.53 1.97
N ASP A 156 -19.86 10.07 1.10
CA ASP A 156 -19.53 9.58 -0.26
C ASP A 156 -18.04 9.30 -0.36
N ALA A 157 -17.58 8.82 -1.52
CA ALA A 157 -16.17 8.60 -1.79
C ALA A 157 -15.77 9.28 -3.10
N TRP A 158 -14.54 9.82 -3.13
CA TRP A 158 -13.97 10.42 -4.34
C TRP A 158 -12.47 10.25 -4.41
N GLN A 159 -11.94 10.27 -5.61
CA GLN A 159 -10.51 10.20 -5.86
C GLN A 159 -9.86 11.57 -5.67
N ILE A 160 -8.68 11.58 -5.07
CA ILE A 160 -7.83 12.77 -4.91
C ILE A 160 -6.46 12.55 -5.56
N GLN A 161 -5.77 13.63 -5.85
CA GLN A 161 -4.39 13.58 -6.33
C GLN A 161 -3.42 13.54 -5.15
N ILE A 162 -2.21 13.01 -5.39
CA ILE A 162 -1.15 12.96 -4.37
C ILE A 162 -0.83 14.35 -3.80
N LYS A 163 -0.88 15.39 -4.64
CA LYS A 163 -0.65 16.78 -4.22
C LYS A 163 -1.68 17.31 -3.23
N ASP A 164 -2.90 16.74 -3.23
CA ASP A 164 -3.99 17.18 -2.35
C ASP A 164 -3.86 16.63 -0.91
N LEU A 165 -3.01 15.60 -0.72
CA LEU A 165 -2.84 14.92 0.58
C LEU A 165 -2.47 15.86 1.74
N PRO A 166 -1.53 16.81 1.61
CA PRO A 166 -1.19 17.72 2.71
C PRO A 166 -2.36 18.56 3.19
N TYR A 167 -3.28 18.88 2.29
CA TYR A 167 -4.45 19.76 2.54
C TYR A 167 -5.70 19.01 2.95
N LEU A 168 -5.65 17.68 3.03
CA LEU A 168 -6.79 16.87 3.38
C LEU A 168 -7.34 17.26 4.76
N LYS A 169 -8.62 17.56 4.82
CA LYS A 169 -9.34 17.91 6.05
C LYS A 169 -10.41 16.87 6.34
N VAL A 170 -10.63 16.63 7.63
CA VAL A 170 -11.76 15.84 8.11
C VAL A 170 -13.01 16.70 8.02
N GLY A 171 -14.12 16.10 7.58
CA GLY A 171 -15.40 16.75 7.53
C GLY A 171 -16.40 16.17 8.54
N PRO A 172 -17.58 16.79 8.67
CA PRO A 172 -18.67 16.29 9.51
C PRO A 172 -19.36 15.10 8.85
N TYR A 173 -18.58 14.12 8.41
CA TYR A 173 -19.04 12.97 7.65
C TYR A 173 -19.19 11.73 8.52
N HIS A 174 -20.12 10.86 8.13
CA HIS A 174 -20.19 9.48 8.61
C HIS A 174 -19.28 8.59 7.78
N THR A 175 -18.99 7.39 8.27
CA THR A 175 -18.09 6.42 7.62
C THR A 175 -18.87 5.54 6.63
N ASN A 176 -18.83 5.86 5.34
CA ASN A 176 -19.43 5.06 4.27
C ASN A 176 -18.37 4.19 3.59
N THR A 177 -17.98 3.10 4.23
CA THR A 177 -17.02 2.13 3.71
C THR A 177 -17.50 1.48 2.40
N VAL A 178 -18.83 1.34 2.24
CA VAL A 178 -19.44 0.79 1.01
C VAL A 178 -19.10 1.67 -0.20
N ALA A 179 -19.30 2.99 -0.11
CA ALA A 179 -18.98 3.91 -1.19
C ALA A 179 -17.48 3.88 -1.53
N GLY A 180 -16.62 3.84 -0.50
CA GLY A 180 -15.17 3.71 -0.68
C GLY A 180 -14.79 2.43 -1.43
N LEU A 181 -15.32 1.27 -1.03
CA LEU A 181 -15.02 -0.02 -1.67
C LEU A 181 -15.56 -0.11 -3.09
N GLU A 182 -16.75 0.43 -3.36
CA GLU A 182 -17.33 0.47 -4.70
C GLU A 182 -16.44 1.29 -5.65
N LEU A 183 -16.02 2.49 -5.24
CA LEU A 183 -15.11 3.33 -6.02
C LEU A 183 -13.73 2.67 -6.20
N ALA A 184 -13.16 2.08 -5.15
CA ALA A 184 -11.88 1.39 -5.22
C ALA A 184 -11.91 0.23 -6.23
N MET A 185 -12.97 -0.59 -6.20
CA MET A 185 -13.14 -1.68 -7.18
C MET A 185 -13.27 -1.15 -8.61
N ASP A 186 -13.99 -0.04 -8.82
CA ASP A 186 -14.18 0.53 -10.16
C ASP A 186 -12.87 1.09 -10.72
N ILE A 187 -12.04 1.71 -9.89
CA ILE A 187 -10.69 2.14 -10.26
C ILE A 187 -9.83 0.92 -10.62
N LEU A 188 -9.76 -0.09 -9.74
CA LEU A 188 -8.93 -1.27 -9.94
C LEU A 188 -9.33 -2.10 -11.17
N ARG A 189 -10.61 -2.13 -11.55
CA ARG A 189 -11.06 -2.78 -12.78
C ARG A 189 -10.46 -2.16 -14.03
N LYS A 190 -10.26 -0.86 -14.04
CA LYS A 190 -9.67 -0.12 -15.17
C LYS A 190 -8.15 -0.27 -15.24
N ARG A 191 -7.49 -0.71 -14.17
CA ARG A 191 -6.04 -0.89 -14.11
C ARG A 191 -5.64 -2.21 -14.77
N LYS A 192 -4.56 -2.16 -15.60
CA LYS A 192 -4.06 -3.30 -16.38
C LYS A 192 -3.15 -4.23 -15.58
N ASN A 193 -2.61 -3.78 -14.44
CA ASN A 193 -1.69 -4.57 -13.63
C ASN A 193 -2.38 -5.86 -13.13
N PRO A 194 -1.69 -7.00 -13.17
CA PRO A 194 -2.26 -8.29 -12.78
C PRO A 194 -2.57 -8.37 -11.29
N ASN A 195 -1.75 -7.75 -10.47
CA ASN A 195 -1.98 -7.73 -9.03
C ASN A 195 -2.73 -6.46 -8.63
N LYS A 196 -3.74 -6.65 -7.82
CA LYS A 196 -4.61 -5.57 -7.34
C LYS A 196 -4.78 -5.69 -5.84
N GLN A 197 -4.78 -4.58 -5.13
CA GLN A 197 -5.01 -4.55 -3.68
C GLN A 197 -5.64 -3.25 -3.24
N ILE A 198 -6.33 -3.32 -2.12
CA ILE A 198 -6.87 -2.17 -1.42
C ILE A 198 -6.16 -2.06 -0.07
N MET A 199 -5.70 -0.88 0.27
CA MET A 199 -5.22 -0.51 1.60
C MET A 199 -6.19 0.49 2.18
N MET A 200 -6.75 0.23 3.35
CA MET A 200 -7.75 1.08 3.98
C MET A 200 -7.25 1.57 5.33
N ILE A 201 -7.22 2.88 5.52
CA ILE A 201 -6.89 3.52 6.79
C ILE A 201 -8.19 4.08 7.35
N THR A 202 -8.60 3.60 8.52
CA THR A 202 -9.84 4.02 9.19
C THR A 202 -9.67 3.90 10.71
N ASP A 203 -10.44 4.67 11.44
CA ASP A 203 -10.55 4.57 12.90
C ASP A 203 -11.94 4.12 13.34
N GLY A 204 -12.85 3.97 12.38
CA GLY A 204 -14.26 3.87 12.62
C GLY A 204 -14.96 2.64 12.04
N LYS A 205 -16.11 2.35 12.65
CA LYS A 205 -17.07 1.38 12.13
C LYS A 205 -17.85 2.02 10.97
N PRO A 206 -18.33 1.21 10.01
CA PRO A 206 -19.24 1.69 8.98
C PRO A 206 -20.53 2.22 9.64
N THR A 207 -20.83 3.49 9.46
CA THR A 207 -22.00 4.17 10.07
C THR A 207 -22.96 4.73 9.04
N CYS A 208 -22.63 4.61 7.75
CA CYS A 208 -23.43 5.18 6.68
C CYS A 208 -23.44 4.29 5.45
N ILE A 209 -24.57 4.23 4.77
CA ILE A 209 -24.68 3.72 3.38
C ILE A 209 -25.65 4.60 2.59
N LYS A 210 -25.46 4.65 1.27
CA LYS A 210 -26.37 5.32 0.36
C LYS A 210 -27.33 4.32 -0.27
N LYS A 211 -28.63 4.58 -0.20
CA LYS A 211 -29.67 3.80 -0.87
C LYS A 211 -30.48 4.72 -1.79
N GLY A 212 -30.19 4.64 -3.08
CA GLY A 212 -30.72 5.58 -4.06
C GLY A 212 -30.23 7.01 -3.76
N LYS A 213 -31.15 7.95 -3.55
CA LYS A 213 -30.84 9.34 -3.20
C LYS A 213 -30.75 9.61 -1.69
N ARG A 214 -31.02 8.62 -0.84
CA ARG A 214 -31.06 8.78 0.63
C ARG A 214 -29.86 8.11 1.29
N TYR A 215 -29.37 8.74 2.38
CA TYR A 215 -28.37 8.15 3.27
C TYR A 215 -29.07 7.50 4.45
N ILE A 216 -28.72 6.24 4.71
CA ILE A 216 -29.04 5.54 5.94
C ILE A 216 -27.83 5.70 6.85
N LYS A 217 -28.04 6.34 8.01
CA LYS A 217 -26.98 6.67 8.97
C LYS A 217 -27.32 6.08 10.32
N ASN A 218 -26.33 5.49 10.98
CA ASN A 218 -26.45 5.02 12.35
C ASN A 218 -25.14 5.32 13.11
N SER A 219 -25.19 6.32 13.96
CA SER A 219 -24.06 6.70 14.83
C SER A 219 -24.02 5.86 16.12
N HIS A 220 -25.10 5.18 16.47
CA HIS A 220 -25.23 4.38 17.69
C HIS A 220 -25.20 2.89 17.34
N GLY A 221 -24.14 2.20 17.75
CA GLY A 221 -23.99 0.76 17.54
C GLY A 221 -23.67 0.35 16.09
N LEU A 222 -23.77 -0.94 15.82
CA LEU A 222 -23.54 -1.55 14.51
C LEU A 222 -24.90 -1.85 13.85
N ASP A 223 -25.22 -1.17 12.76
CA ASP A 223 -26.42 -1.45 11.97
C ASP A 223 -26.20 -2.68 11.09
N LYS A 224 -27.08 -3.67 11.22
CA LYS A 224 -26.99 -4.96 10.45
C LYS A 224 -27.00 -4.75 8.94
N ASN A 225 -27.79 -3.80 8.44
CA ASN A 225 -27.87 -3.54 6.99
C ASN A 225 -26.56 -2.95 6.45
N ILE A 226 -25.98 -2.01 7.20
CA ILE A 226 -24.71 -1.37 6.85
C ILE A 226 -23.59 -2.42 6.87
N LEU A 227 -23.54 -3.24 7.93
CA LEU A 227 -22.55 -4.31 8.05
C LEU A 227 -22.68 -5.35 6.94
N ASN A 228 -23.87 -5.87 6.70
CA ASN A 228 -24.12 -6.88 5.68
C ASN A 228 -23.74 -6.37 4.28
N ARG A 229 -24.03 -5.09 3.97
CA ARG A 229 -23.64 -4.49 2.70
C ARG A 229 -22.11 -4.38 2.58
N THR A 230 -21.44 -3.96 3.65
CA THR A 230 -19.96 -3.88 3.67
C THR A 230 -19.32 -5.26 3.52
N LEU A 231 -19.83 -6.27 4.22
CA LEU A 231 -19.34 -7.65 4.12
C LEU A 231 -19.60 -8.24 2.74
N ALA A 232 -20.75 -7.94 2.12
CA ALA A 232 -21.03 -8.38 0.75
C ALA A 232 -20.01 -7.84 -0.27
N LEU A 233 -19.54 -6.60 -0.10
CA LEU A 233 -18.47 -6.05 -0.93
C LEU A 233 -17.11 -6.68 -0.62
N ALA A 234 -16.82 -7.02 0.64
CA ALA A 234 -15.63 -7.78 1.00
C ALA A 234 -15.59 -9.15 0.30
N VAL A 235 -16.73 -9.87 0.23
CA VAL A 235 -16.86 -11.11 -0.56
C VAL A 235 -16.61 -10.84 -2.04
N LYS A 236 -17.16 -9.76 -2.57
CA LYS A 236 -16.96 -9.40 -3.99
C LYS A 236 -15.51 -9.10 -4.31
N CYS A 237 -14.81 -8.36 -3.45
CA CYS A 237 -13.36 -8.13 -3.56
C CYS A 237 -12.59 -9.45 -3.55
N ARG A 238 -12.92 -10.38 -2.63
CA ARG A 238 -12.30 -11.71 -2.58
C ARG A 238 -12.49 -12.48 -3.90
N LYS A 239 -13.71 -12.51 -4.45
CA LYS A 239 -13.98 -13.17 -5.73
C LYS A 239 -13.20 -12.56 -6.90
N LEU A 240 -12.89 -11.26 -6.84
CA LEU A 240 -12.06 -10.54 -7.81
C LEU A 240 -10.56 -10.65 -7.51
N GLN A 241 -10.18 -11.44 -6.50
CA GLN A 241 -8.78 -11.56 -6.04
C GLN A 241 -8.14 -10.23 -5.64
N ILE A 242 -8.93 -9.32 -5.07
CA ILE A 242 -8.50 -8.04 -4.54
C ILE A 242 -8.43 -8.16 -3.00
N PRO A 243 -7.28 -8.44 -2.41
CA PRO A 243 -7.13 -8.44 -0.96
C PRO A 243 -7.28 -7.02 -0.40
N ILE A 244 -7.91 -6.93 0.78
CA ILE A 244 -8.04 -5.69 1.52
C ILE A 244 -7.17 -5.78 2.76
N THR A 245 -6.25 -4.84 2.91
CA THR A 245 -5.49 -4.64 4.13
C THR A 245 -6.04 -3.44 4.88
N THR A 246 -6.57 -3.67 6.08
CA THR A 246 -7.16 -2.63 6.92
C THR A 246 -6.18 -2.21 8.01
N PHE A 247 -5.90 -0.93 8.08
CA PHE A 247 -5.07 -0.30 9.11
C PHE A 247 -5.98 0.48 10.05
N MET A 248 -6.14 -0.08 11.26
CA MET A 248 -6.99 0.48 12.31
C MET A 248 -6.18 1.37 13.23
N ILE A 249 -6.62 2.61 13.38
CA ILE A 249 -5.97 3.59 14.27
C ILE A 249 -6.61 3.58 15.67
N ALA A 250 -7.81 3.03 15.82
CA ALA A 250 -8.53 2.95 17.08
C ALA A 250 -8.62 1.51 17.59
N ARG A 251 -8.70 1.35 18.91
CA ARG A 251 -8.91 0.07 19.59
C ARG A 251 -10.24 0.09 20.36
N ASP A 252 -11.34 -0.06 19.61
CA ASP A 252 -12.66 -0.29 20.20
C ASP A 252 -12.97 -1.81 20.11
N PRO A 253 -13.31 -2.51 21.19
CA PRO A 253 -13.59 -3.94 21.16
C PRO A 253 -14.69 -4.36 20.16
N TYR A 254 -15.75 -3.56 20.03
CA TYR A 254 -16.82 -3.82 19.06
C TYR A 254 -16.33 -3.67 17.61
N LEU A 255 -15.43 -2.74 17.38
CA LEU A 255 -14.83 -2.51 16.09
C LEU A 255 -13.87 -3.64 15.72
N VAL A 256 -13.08 -4.14 16.67
CA VAL A 256 -12.18 -5.30 16.49
C VAL A 256 -12.95 -6.50 15.95
N GLN A 257 -14.09 -6.82 16.56
CA GLN A 257 -14.92 -7.96 16.12
C GLN A 257 -15.41 -7.78 14.67
N PHE A 258 -15.87 -6.58 14.30
CA PHE A 258 -16.28 -6.30 12.92
C PHE A 258 -15.10 -6.42 11.95
N VAL A 259 -13.96 -5.84 12.27
CA VAL A 259 -12.78 -5.86 11.41
C VAL A 259 -12.25 -7.29 11.24
N ASP A 260 -12.28 -8.11 12.28
CA ASP A 260 -11.92 -9.52 12.19
C ASP A 260 -12.86 -10.28 11.25
N GLN A 261 -14.16 -10.06 11.35
CA GLN A 261 -15.14 -10.66 10.45
C GLN A 261 -14.94 -10.18 9.00
N PHE A 262 -14.72 -8.89 8.80
CA PHE A 262 -14.47 -8.28 7.49
C PHE A 262 -13.19 -8.86 6.85
N THR A 263 -12.12 -8.96 7.63
CA THR A 263 -10.82 -9.51 7.21
C THR A 263 -10.93 -10.98 6.83
N LYS A 264 -11.56 -11.80 7.65
CA LYS A 264 -11.84 -13.22 7.34
C LYS A 264 -12.68 -13.37 6.07
N THR A 265 -13.69 -12.53 5.91
CA THR A 265 -14.59 -12.56 4.74
C THR A 265 -13.86 -12.24 3.44
N ASN A 266 -12.94 -11.30 3.46
CA ASN A 266 -12.14 -10.92 2.29
C ASN A 266 -10.91 -11.81 2.08
N ASN A 267 -10.47 -12.58 3.09
CA ASN A 267 -9.16 -13.23 3.15
C ASN A 267 -8.01 -12.22 3.10
N GLY A 268 -8.24 -11.05 3.70
CA GLY A 268 -7.31 -9.93 3.78
C GLY A 268 -6.48 -9.94 5.05
N LYS A 269 -6.08 -8.74 5.49
CA LYS A 269 -5.31 -8.53 6.72
C LYS A 269 -5.85 -7.33 7.49
N ALA A 270 -5.70 -7.35 8.81
CA ALA A 270 -5.94 -6.20 9.66
C ALA A 270 -4.73 -5.95 10.55
N PHE A 271 -4.37 -4.70 10.66
CA PHE A 271 -3.32 -4.22 11.56
C PHE A 271 -3.92 -3.19 12.50
N TYR A 272 -3.71 -3.41 13.78
CA TYR A 272 -4.11 -2.50 14.84
C TYR A 272 -2.88 -1.73 15.30
N SER A 273 -2.81 -0.46 14.98
CA SER A 273 -1.65 0.36 15.23
C SER A 273 -1.96 1.52 16.16
N SER A 274 -0.98 1.92 16.95
CA SER A 274 -0.95 3.27 17.52
C SER A 274 -0.65 4.29 16.40
N LEU A 275 -0.94 5.56 16.65
CA LEU A 275 -0.67 6.66 15.71
C LEU A 275 0.77 6.68 15.18
N GLN A 276 1.73 6.21 15.99
CA GLN A 276 3.15 6.20 15.65
C GLN A 276 3.61 4.98 14.83
N GLY A 277 2.94 3.82 14.96
CA GLY A 277 3.32 2.57 14.29
C GLY A 277 2.67 2.33 12.92
N LEU A 278 1.73 3.18 12.52
CA LEU A 278 0.94 3.00 11.30
C LEU A 278 1.80 2.87 10.03
N GLY A 279 2.80 3.72 9.90
CA GLY A 279 3.68 3.72 8.73
C GLY A 279 4.47 2.43 8.59
N GLU A 280 5.01 1.90 9.70
CA GLU A 280 5.77 0.66 9.71
C GLU A 280 4.95 -0.52 9.16
N PHE A 281 3.72 -0.70 9.63
CA PHE A 281 2.86 -1.78 9.19
C PHE A 281 2.49 -1.68 7.70
N ILE A 282 2.16 -0.48 7.21
CA ILE A 282 1.81 -0.25 5.81
C ILE A 282 2.98 -0.58 4.89
N PHE A 283 4.18 -0.12 5.23
CA PHE A 283 5.37 -0.38 4.43
C PHE A 283 5.77 -1.85 4.45
N MET A 284 5.72 -2.50 5.62
CA MET A 284 5.98 -3.93 5.74
C MET A 284 4.99 -4.76 4.93
N ASP A 285 3.70 -4.44 5.00
CA ASP A 285 2.68 -5.17 4.25
C ASP A 285 2.85 -4.97 2.74
N TYR A 286 3.09 -3.74 2.30
CA TYR A 286 3.34 -3.44 0.88
C TYR A 286 4.53 -4.24 0.34
N LYS A 287 5.65 -4.23 1.04
CA LYS A 287 6.86 -4.97 0.68
C LYS A 287 6.65 -6.50 0.69
N ASN A 288 5.93 -7.01 1.69
CA ASN A 288 5.67 -8.45 1.83
C ASN A 288 4.68 -8.97 0.78
N ASN A 289 3.69 -8.17 0.39
CA ASN A 289 2.73 -8.54 -0.65
C ASN A 289 3.40 -8.64 -2.01
N LYS A 290 4.48 -7.89 -2.26
CA LYS A 290 5.31 -8.04 -3.46
C LYS A 290 6.14 -9.32 -3.49
N LYS A 291 6.55 -9.84 -2.32
CA LYS A 291 7.36 -11.06 -2.21
C LYS A 291 6.55 -12.36 -2.26
N LYS A 292 5.25 -12.33 -1.94
CA LYS A 292 4.42 -13.52 -1.72
C LYS A 292 3.72 -14.10 -2.95
N LYS A 293 3.77 -13.44 -4.10
CA LYS A 293 3.09 -13.97 -5.29
C LYS A 293 4.09 -14.71 -6.16
N ARG A 294 4.21 -16.01 -5.87
CA ARG A 294 4.61 -17.07 -6.79
C ARG A 294 3.42 -17.53 -7.61
#